data_2e4aa20d55507be17e895ff69e2dda62
#
_entry.id   2e4aa20d55507be17e895ff69e2dda62
#
_cell.length_a   1.000
_cell.length_b   1.000
_cell.length_c   1.000
_cell.angle_alpha   90.00
_cell.angle_beta   90.00
_cell.angle_gamma   90.00
#
_symmetry.space_group_name_H-M   'P 1'
#
loop_
_entity.id
_entity.type
_entity.pdbx_description
1 polymer ?
#
loop_
_entity_poly.entity_id
_entity_poly.type
_entity_poly.pdbx_seq_one_letter_code
_entity_poly.pdbx_strand_id
1 'polypeptide(L)'
;MKGRIYAFSVAMLAALAAAGTASAHHSFAAEFDAEKPIKLAGTVVRWEMINPHGWITMDVVEPDGKTAEWKVETSNPNGLMRLGWTKNSLKPGDRITVDAYRSKDGSNTANAARITLADGSKVFAGSPGTPSETPAAPPPAQ
;
A
#
# COMPACT_ATOMS: atom_id res chain seq x y z
N MET A 1 39.99 -22.80 -32.85
CA MET A 1 38.91 -21.82 -32.96
C MET A 1 37.60 -22.24 -32.22
N LYS A 2 37.28 -23.52 -32.13
CA LYS A 2 36.04 -24.02 -31.48
C LYS A 2 35.99 -23.73 -29.95
N GLY A 3 37.08 -23.82 -29.21
CA GLY A 3 37.08 -23.58 -27.76
C GLY A 3 36.78 -22.14 -27.31
N ARG A 4 37.12 -21.13 -28.16
CA ARG A 4 36.83 -19.72 -27.84
C ARG A 4 35.34 -19.37 -27.98
N ILE A 5 34.64 -20.06 -28.89
CA ILE A 5 33.20 -19.86 -29.11
C ILE A 5 32.40 -20.39 -27.89
N TYR A 6 32.78 -21.56 -27.37
CA TYR A 6 32.13 -22.13 -26.17
C TYR A 6 32.33 -21.29 -24.92
N ALA A 7 33.51 -20.70 -24.75
CA ALA A 7 33.79 -19.82 -23.61
C ALA A 7 32.93 -18.53 -23.66
N PHE A 8 32.73 -17.94 -24.83
CA PHE A 8 31.85 -16.78 -24.99
C PHE A 8 30.37 -17.12 -24.75
N SER A 9 29.92 -18.30 -25.20
CA SER A 9 28.55 -18.72 -25.00
C SER A 9 28.23 -19.00 -23.53
N VAL A 10 29.13 -19.61 -22.80
CA VAL A 10 28.98 -19.87 -21.35
C VAL A 10 29.00 -18.58 -20.55
N ALA A 11 29.91 -17.64 -20.89
CA ALA A 11 29.95 -16.32 -20.23
C ALA A 11 28.67 -15.50 -20.46
N MET A 12 28.09 -15.56 -21.66
CA MET A 12 26.86 -14.88 -21.99
C MET A 12 25.64 -15.50 -21.27
N LEU A 13 25.60 -16.84 -21.14
CA LEU A 13 24.54 -17.51 -20.36
C LEU A 13 24.64 -17.19 -18.85
N ALA A 14 25.86 -17.12 -18.32
CA ALA A 14 26.09 -16.74 -16.92
C ALA A 14 25.71 -15.28 -16.63
N ALA A 15 25.93 -14.37 -17.59
CA ALA A 15 25.50 -12.97 -17.47
C ALA A 15 23.98 -12.80 -17.50
N LEU A 16 23.25 -13.60 -18.29
CA LEU A 16 21.78 -13.60 -18.28
C LEU A 16 21.19 -14.18 -16.99
N ALA A 17 21.85 -15.16 -16.37
CA ALA A 17 21.40 -15.74 -15.09
C ALA A 17 21.63 -14.80 -13.90
N ALA A 18 22.54 -13.83 -14.03
CA ALA A 18 22.81 -12.80 -13.01
C ALA A 18 21.85 -11.59 -13.11
N ALA A 19 21.03 -11.50 -14.15
CA ALA A 19 19.92 -10.57 -14.19
C ALA A 19 18.84 -11.07 -13.22
N GLY A 20 19.09 -10.90 -11.92
CA GLY A 20 18.10 -11.10 -10.88
C GLY A 20 16.84 -10.36 -11.27
N THR A 21 15.67 -10.96 -11.05
CA THR A 21 14.37 -10.31 -11.20
C THR A 21 14.45 -9.01 -10.41
N ALA A 22 14.56 -7.87 -11.09
CA ALA A 22 14.33 -6.58 -10.46
C ALA A 22 12.87 -6.65 -9.97
N SER A 23 12.71 -6.94 -8.67
CA SER A 23 11.41 -6.88 -8.03
C SER A 23 11.00 -5.43 -8.09
N ALA A 24 10.10 -5.11 -9.01
CA ALA A 24 9.49 -3.79 -9.15
C ALA A 24 8.49 -3.52 -8.00
N HIS A 25 8.67 -4.19 -6.86
CA HIS A 25 7.99 -3.85 -5.64
C HIS A 25 8.72 -2.66 -5.04
N HIS A 26 8.14 -1.48 -5.23
CA HIS A 26 8.47 -0.34 -4.40
C HIS A 26 8.41 -0.83 -2.95
N SER A 27 9.54 -0.80 -2.25
CA SER A 27 9.51 -1.23 -0.86
C SER A 27 8.74 -0.16 -0.08
N PHE A 28 7.90 -0.56 0.88
CA PHE A 28 7.25 0.36 1.81
C PHE A 28 8.20 1.47 2.27
N ALA A 29 9.43 1.08 2.68
CA ALA A 29 10.43 2.00 3.18
C ALA A 29 10.93 3.03 2.13
N ALA A 30 10.75 2.81 0.84
CA ALA A 30 11.12 3.78 -0.19
C ALA A 30 10.10 4.92 -0.28
N GLU A 31 8.83 4.64 -0.11
CA GLU A 31 7.73 5.58 -0.37
C GLU A 31 7.06 6.11 0.90
N PHE A 32 6.98 5.28 1.96
CA PHE A 32 6.24 5.61 3.16
C PHE A 32 7.15 5.76 4.38
N ASP A 33 6.73 6.59 5.33
CA ASP A 33 7.49 6.93 6.54
C ASP A 33 6.91 6.18 7.74
N ALA A 34 7.64 5.15 8.21
CA ALA A 34 7.24 4.37 9.38
C ALA A 34 7.17 5.20 10.67
N GLU A 35 7.88 6.34 10.72
CA GLU A 35 7.88 7.25 11.87
C GLU A 35 6.73 8.26 11.83
N LYS A 36 5.93 8.23 10.76
CA LYS A 36 4.76 9.10 10.60
C LYS A 36 3.46 8.31 10.47
N PRO A 37 3.05 7.59 11.54
CA PRO A 37 1.74 6.98 11.57
C PRO A 37 0.65 8.07 11.55
N ILE A 38 -0.39 7.82 10.77
CA ILE A 38 -1.55 8.70 10.67
C ILE A 38 -2.83 7.89 10.80
N LYS A 39 -3.90 8.55 11.22
CA LYS A 39 -5.24 7.98 11.25
C LYS A 39 -6.15 8.83 10.37
N LEU A 40 -6.69 8.21 9.34
CA LEU A 40 -7.62 8.83 8.40
C LEU A 40 -9.03 8.31 8.68
N ALA A 41 -9.95 9.20 9.01
CA ALA A 41 -11.37 8.89 9.13
C ALA A 41 -12.12 9.61 8.01
N GLY A 42 -12.83 8.86 7.17
CA GLY A 42 -13.44 9.49 5.99
C GLY A 42 -14.44 8.59 5.28
N THR A 43 -14.85 9.05 4.12
CA THR A 43 -15.84 8.40 3.27
C THR A 43 -15.17 7.87 2.00
N VAL A 44 -15.38 6.61 1.67
CA VAL A 44 -14.88 6.00 0.45
C VAL A 44 -15.49 6.66 -0.77
N VAL A 45 -14.65 7.12 -1.68
CA VAL A 45 -15.03 7.62 -3.00
C VAL A 45 -14.91 6.49 -4.02
N ARG A 46 -13.82 5.70 -3.93
CA ARG A 46 -13.56 4.60 -4.84
C ARG A 46 -12.69 3.53 -4.19
N TRP A 47 -12.96 2.28 -4.53
CA TRP A 47 -12.16 1.12 -4.19
C TRP A 47 -11.74 0.37 -5.44
N GLU A 48 -10.45 0.09 -5.59
CA GLU A 48 -9.86 -0.57 -6.75
C GLU A 48 -8.94 -1.70 -6.31
N MET A 49 -9.25 -2.92 -6.74
CA MET A 49 -8.39 -4.09 -6.60
C MET A 49 -7.65 -4.32 -7.92
N ILE A 50 -6.55 -3.62 -8.12
CA ILE A 50 -5.71 -3.69 -9.31
C ILE A 50 -4.28 -4.08 -8.92
N ASN A 51 -3.53 -4.72 -9.85
CA ASN A 51 -2.12 -5.00 -9.63
C ASN A 51 -1.26 -3.75 -9.88
N PRO A 52 -0.16 -3.56 -9.15
CA PRO A 52 0.37 -4.43 -8.08
C PRO A 52 -0.28 -4.23 -6.71
N HIS A 53 -1.04 -3.17 -6.47
CA HIS A 53 -1.64 -2.82 -5.18
C HIS A 53 -3.12 -2.46 -5.31
N GLY A 54 -3.90 -2.74 -4.25
CA GLY A 54 -5.24 -2.18 -4.13
C GLY A 54 -5.17 -0.70 -3.72
N TRP A 55 -6.19 0.08 -4.08
CA TRP A 55 -6.27 1.50 -3.79
C TRP A 55 -7.63 1.91 -3.27
N ILE A 56 -7.63 2.68 -2.20
CA ILE A 56 -8.82 3.36 -1.70
C ILE A 56 -8.63 4.85 -1.98
N THR A 57 -9.57 5.45 -2.69
CA THR A 57 -9.73 6.91 -2.74
C THR A 57 -10.81 7.28 -1.73
N MET A 58 -10.52 8.19 -0.81
CA MET A 58 -11.45 8.60 0.24
C MET A 58 -11.39 10.09 0.52
N ASP A 59 -12.52 10.67 0.87
CA ASP A 59 -12.65 12.03 1.35
C ASP A 59 -12.48 12.07 2.87
N VAL A 60 -11.53 12.89 3.33
CA VAL A 60 -11.22 13.10 4.74
C VAL A 60 -11.46 14.55 5.10
N VAL A 61 -12.15 14.78 6.21
CA VAL A 61 -12.30 16.14 6.76
C VAL A 61 -11.05 16.45 7.58
N GLU A 62 -10.29 17.41 7.13
CA GLU A 62 -9.06 17.87 7.78
C GLU A 62 -9.39 18.75 9.01
N PRO A 63 -8.42 18.98 9.92
CA PRO A 63 -8.64 19.80 11.12
C PRO A 63 -9.11 21.24 10.85
N ASP A 64 -8.81 21.79 9.66
CA ASP A 64 -9.28 23.10 9.22
C ASP A 64 -10.73 23.10 8.69
N GLY A 65 -11.41 21.96 8.74
CA GLY A 65 -12.78 21.75 8.29
C GLY A 65 -12.94 21.56 6.78
N LYS A 66 -11.86 21.59 6.02
CA LYS A 66 -11.90 21.33 4.58
C LYS A 66 -11.85 19.82 4.31
N THR A 67 -12.48 19.42 3.22
CA THR A 67 -12.38 18.05 2.72
C THR A 67 -11.17 17.93 1.80
N ALA A 68 -10.33 16.94 2.05
CA ALA A 68 -9.21 16.56 1.20
C ALA A 68 -9.38 15.14 0.70
N GLU A 69 -9.11 14.94 -0.58
CA GLU A 69 -9.02 13.60 -1.16
C GLU A 69 -7.70 12.95 -0.77
N TRP A 70 -7.79 11.73 -0.26
CA TRP A 70 -6.66 10.89 0.09
C TRP A 70 -6.64 9.63 -0.77
N LYS A 71 -5.44 9.20 -1.16
CA LYS A 71 -5.19 7.92 -1.81
C LYS A 71 -4.49 6.99 -0.83
N VAL A 72 -5.10 5.85 -0.57
CA VAL A 72 -4.57 4.89 0.39
C VAL A 72 -4.23 3.59 -0.33
N GLU A 73 -2.94 3.29 -0.39
CA GLU A 73 -2.43 2.04 -0.91
C GLU A 73 -2.70 0.91 0.07
N THR A 74 -3.08 -0.24 -0.45
CA THR A 74 -3.28 -1.47 0.31
C THR A 74 -2.41 -2.59 -0.26
N SER A 75 -2.47 -3.77 0.33
CA SER A 75 -1.81 -4.96 -0.18
C SER A 75 -2.24 -5.29 -1.61
N ASN A 76 -1.51 -6.20 -2.25
CA ASN A 76 -1.88 -6.68 -3.58
C ASN A 76 -3.21 -7.44 -3.57
N PRO A 77 -3.94 -7.50 -4.70
CA PRO A 77 -5.24 -8.16 -4.79
C PRO A 77 -5.25 -9.60 -4.30
N ASN A 78 -4.21 -10.39 -4.60
CA ASN A 78 -4.12 -11.77 -4.16
C ASN A 78 -4.00 -11.90 -2.63
N GLY A 79 -3.23 -11.02 -2.00
CA GLY A 79 -3.13 -10.94 -0.55
C GLY A 79 -4.45 -10.57 0.10
N LEU A 80 -5.12 -9.56 -0.44
CA LEU A 80 -6.43 -9.10 0.02
C LEU A 80 -7.50 -10.20 -0.12
N MET A 81 -7.54 -10.91 -1.25
CA MET A 81 -8.49 -12.01 -1.45
C MET A 81 -8.30 -13.15 -0.44
N ARG A 82 -7.07 -13.47 -0.05
CA ARG A 82 -6.80 -14.45 1.03
C ARG A 82 -7.35 -14.01 2.38
N LEU A 83 -7.49 -12.70 2.59
CA LEU A 83 -8.09 -12.10 3.77
C LEU A 83 -9.61 -11.90 3.63
N GLY A 84 -10.21 -12.42 2.56
CA GLY A 84 -11.65 -12.33 2.30
C GLY A 84 -12.10 -11.05 1.59
N TRP A 85 -11.18 -10.20 1.16
CA TRP A 85 -11.53 -8.99 0.42
C TRP A 85 -11.95 -9.31 -1.01
N THR A 86 -12.90 -8.54 -1.50
CA THR A 86 -13.40 -8.59 -2.89
C THR A 86 -13.49 -7.19 -3.47
N LYS A 87 -13.78 -7.09 -4.75
CA LYS A 87 -14.08 -5.81 -5.42
C LYS A 87 -15.29 -5.09 -4.82
N ASN A 88 -16.12 -5.81 -4.06
CA ASN A 88 -17.32 -5.28 -3.42
C ASN A 88 -17.17 -5.06 -1.90
N SER A 89 -15.97 -5.23 -1.36
CA SER A 89 -15.72 -5.09 0.09
C SER A 89 -15.86 -3.66 0.59
N LEU A 90 -15.60 -2.69 -0.27
CA LEU A 90 -15.88 -1.27 -0.03
C LEU A 90 -16.70 -0.71 -1.18
N LYS A 91 -17.58 0.22 -0.86
CA LYS A 91 -18.43 0.93 -1.82
C LYS A 91 -18.30 2.44 -1.63
N PRO A 92 -18.51 3.23 -2.69
CA PRO A 92 -18.67 4.68 -2.53
C PRO A 92 -19.73 4.99 -1.47
N GLY A 93 -19.38 5.89 -0.55
CA GLY A 93 -20.23 6.27 0.58
C GLY A 93 -19.96 5.52 1.88
N ASP A 94 -19.21 4.41 1.87
CA ASP A 94 -18.84 3.71 3.10
C ASP A 94 -17.96 4.60 3.98
N ARG A 95 -18.26 4.63 5.29
CA ARG A 95 -17.39 5.27 6.27
C ARG A 95 -16.40 4.28 6.83
N ILE A 96 -15.12 4.64 6.76
CA ILE A 96 -14.02 3.82 7.27
C ILE A 96 -13.04 4.67 8.07
N THR A 97 -12.28 4.01 8.92
CA THR A 97 -11.08 4.57 9.54
C THR A 97 -9.88 3.73 9.11
N VAL A 98 -8.82 4.40 8.69
CA VAL A 98 -7.58 3.75 8.24
C VAL A 98 -6.44 4.19 9.15
N ASP A 99 -5.81 3.23 9.82
CA ASP A 99 -4.50 3.42 10.43
C ASP A 99 -3.47 3.20 9.32
N ALA A 100 -2.63 4.19 9.07
CA ALA A 100 -1.76 4.23 7.90
C ALA A 100 -0.43 4.92 8.18
N TYR A 101 0.46 4.89 7.21
CA TYR A 101 1.72 5.61 7.19
C TYR A 101 1.75 6.59 6.03
N ARG A 102 2.11 7.83 6.30
CA ARG A 102 2.12 8.90 5.30
C ARG A 102 3.25 8.70 4.28
N SER A 103 3.00 9.11 3.06
CA SER A 103 4.01 9.22 2.01
C SER A 103 5.09 10.23 2.38
N LYS A 104 6.34 9.93 2.06
CA LYS A 104 7.52 10.77 2.31
C LYS A 104 7.53 12.04 1.46
N ASP A 105 6.87 12.03 0.32
CA ASP A 105 6.77 13.20 -0.59
C ASP A 105 5.82 14.29 -0.07
N GLY A 106 5.11 14.01 1.04
CA GLY A 106 4.19 14.96 1.66
C GLY A 106 2.81 15.05 1.00
N SER A 107 2.56 14.28 -0.05
CA SER A 107 1.25 14.20 -0.69
C SER A 107 0.18 13.61 0.25
N ASN A 108 -1.10 13.74 -0.15
CA ASN A 108 -2.20 13.05 0.52
C ASN A 108 -2.28 11.59 0.07
N THR A 109 -1.15 10.89 0.22
CA THR A 109 -1.01 9.46 -0.06
C THR A 109 -0.53 8.77 1.20
N ALA A 110 -1.06 7.58 1.46
CA ALA A 110 -0.70 6.76 2.60
C ALA A 110 -0.70 5.28 2.25
N ASN A 111 0.03 4.47 3.02
CA ASN A 111 -0.04 3.01 2.96
C ASN A 111 -0.84 2.52 4.18
N ALA A 112 -1.92 1.79 3.93
CA ALA A 112 -2.77 1.25 4.99
C ALA A 112 -2.03 0.18 5.78
N ALA A 113 -2.12 0.24 7.11
CA ALA A 113 -1.78 -0.88 7.97
C ALA A 113 -3.06 -1.65 8.37
N ARG A 114 -4.08 -0.92 8.78
CA ARG A 114 -5.36 -1.49 9.23
C ARG A 114 -6.53 -0.62 8.78
N ILE A 115 -7.60 -1.28 8.38
CA ILE A 115 -8.88 -0.63 8.05
C ILE A 115 -9.90 -1.07 9.08
N THR A 116 -10.61 -0.11 9.66
CA THR A 116 -11.78 -0.34 10.52
C THR A 116 -13.02 0.04 9.71
N LEU A 117 -13.92 -0.92 9.55
CA LEU A 117 -15.18 -0.75 8.83
C LEU A 117 -16.27 -0.14 9.75
N ALA A 118 -17.38 0.26 9.18
CA ALA A 118 -18.49 0.89 9.92
C ALA A 118 -19.09 -0.01 11.02
N ASP A 119 -19.01 -1.33 10.85
CA ASP A 119 -19.44 -2.32 11.85
C ASP A 119 -18.41 -2.54 12.98
N GLY A 120 -17.29 -1.84 12.95
CA GLY A 120 -16.19 -1.95 13.90
C GLY A 120 -15.22 -3.10 13.63
N SER A 121 -15.45 -3.91 12.61
CA SER A 121 -14.50 -4.95 12.21
C SER A 121 -13.18 -4.34 11.72
N LYS A 122 -12.06 -4.99 12.05
CA LYS A 122 -10.72 -4.52 11.71
C LYS A 122 -10.04 -5.53 10.81
N VAL A 123 -9.49 -5.05 9.72
CA VAL A 123 -8.79 -5.88 8.74
C VAL A 123 -7.39 -5.32 8.49
N PHE A 124 -6.38 -6.17 8.54
CA PHE A 124 -5.04 -5.80 8.08
C PHE A 124 -5.07 -5.64 6.56
N ALA A 125 -4.52 -4.55 6.06
CA ALA A 125 -4.53 -4.22 4.64
C ALA A 125 -3.16 -3.80 4.10
N GLY A 126 -2.11 -3.92 4.91
CA GLY A 126 -0.76 -3.45 4.59
C GLY A 126 -0.09 -4.22 3.46
N SER A 127 0.74 -3.50 2.71
CA SER A 127 1.67 -4.05 1.72
C SER A 127 2.83 -4.79 2.41
N PRO A 128 3.60 -5.63 1.69
CA PRO A 128 4.82 -6.20 2.23
C PRO A 128 5.77 -5.11 2.76
N GLY A 129 6.19 -5.26 4.01
CA GLY A 129 7.04 -4.28 4.71
C GLY A 129 6.29 -3.22 5.51
N THR A 130 4.95 -3.13 5.39
CA THR A 130 4.16 -2.30 6.30
C THR A 130 4.25 -2.85 7.72
N PRO A 131 4.58 -2.04 8.74
CA PRO A 131 4.56 -2.48 10.12
C PRO A 131 3.17 -2.98 10.51
N SER A 132 3.10 -4.16 11.13
CA SER A 132 1.82 -4.77 11.55
C SER A 132 1.22 -4.10 12.79
N GLU A 133 2.06 -3.48 13.61
CA GLU A 133 1.66 -2.67 14.75
C GLU A 133 1.82 -1.20 14.40
N THR A 134 0.71 -0.53 14.19
CA THR A 134 0.72 0.93 14.09
C THR A 134 0.79 1.48 15.51
N PRO A 135 1.85 2.23 15.88
CA PRO A 135 1.82 3.02 17.10
C PRO A 135 0.54 3.86 17.08
N ALA A 136 -0.12 3.98 18.22
CA ALA A 136 -1.32 4.81 18.31
C ALA A 136 -0.99 6.21 17.79
N ALA A 137 -1.61 6.60 16.67
CA ALA A 137 -1.49 7.96 16.18
C ALA A 137 -1.98 8.90 17.30
N PRO A 138 -1.30 10.02 17.53
CA PRO A 138 -1.79 10.99 18.50
C PRO A 138 -3.24 11.38 18.14
N PRO A 139 -4.10 11.60 19.12
CA PRO A 139 -5.46 12.04 18.86
C PRO A 139 -5.42 13.34 18.02
N PRO A 140 -6.37 13.57 17.12
CA PRO A 140 -6.45 14.81 16.37
C PRO A 140 -6.49 15.96 17.36
N ALA A 141 -5.71 17.01 17.10
CA ALA A 141 -5.71 18.23 17.92
C ALA A 141 -7.16 18.76 17.95
N GLN A 142 -7.69 18.93 19.19
CA GLN A 142 -9.01 19.52 19.42
C GLN A 142 -8.97 21.01 19.13
#